data_4b043f215a317a6ad57e0deaaecc8435
#
_entry.id   4b043f215a317a6ad57e0deaaecc8435
#
_cell.length_a   1.000
_cell.length_b   1.000
_cell.length_c   1.000
_cell.angle_alpha   90.00
_cell.angle_beta   90.00
_cell.angle_gamma   90.00
#
_symmetry.space_group_name_H-M   'P 1'
#
loop_
_entity.id
_entity.type
_entity.pdbx_description
1 polymer ?
#
loop_
_entity_poly.entity_id
_entity_poly.type
_entity_poly.pdbx_seq_one_letter_code
_entity_poly.pdbx_strand_id
1 'polypeptide(L)'
;MNQNNFKHLFLLFYFLLFLCPSILSAQQSKIMVTSFNRMENDITARITAPKRDQNGEICALIRIVTNEKDLMFEPDALGITARENKTGEVWVYVPRGARRISILHDKLGILRNYFYPDIIEKATVYEMVLNTSDDQNKPVAESNMQFLVVRPEPFAACSAPVRDQSRHRIR
;
A
#
# COMPACT_ATOMS: atom_id res chain seq x y z
N MET A 1 -63.64 5.93 27.38
CA MET A 1 -62.36 5.51 26.83
C MET A 1 -61.44 5.33 28.03
N ASN A 2 -61.05 4.06 28.30
CA ASN A 2 -60.49 3.69 29.62
C ASN A 2 -59.03 4.15 29.72
N GLN A 3 -58.71 4.98 30.70
CA GLN A 3 -57.38 5.58 30.92
C GLN A 3 -56.23 4.52 31.03
N ASN A 4 -56.57 3.33 31.42
CA ASN A 4 -55.62 2.23 31.55
C ASN A 4 -55.17 1.68 30.18
N ASN A 5 -56.07 1.65 29.19
CA ASN A 5 -55.73 1.16 27.84
C ASN A 5 -54.76 2.11 27.12
N PHE A 6 -54.81 3.42 27.43
CA PHE A 6 -53.94 4.41 26.84
C PHE A 6 -52.48 4.26 27.38
N LYS A 7 -52.36 3.95 28.68
CA LYS A 7 -51.05 3.70 29.30
C LYS A 7 -50.39 2.44 28.73
N HIS A 8 -51.15 1.38 28.54
CA HIS A 8 -50.62 0.13 27.94
C HIS A 8 -50.23 0.33 26.47
N LEU A 9 -51.01 1.10 25.72
CA LEU A 9 -50.70 1.43 24.32
C LEU A 9 -49.43 2.27 24.20
N PHE A 10 -49.22 3.20 25.13
CA PHE A 10 -48.00 4.04 25.17
C PHE A 10 -46.77 3.22 25.57
N LEU A 11 -46.94 2.28 26.48
CA LEU A 11 -45.89 1.40 26.94
C LEU A 11 -45.48 0.40 25.85
N LEU A 12 -46.46 -0.09 25.09
CA LEU A 12 -46.22 -0.99 23.94
C LEU A 12 -45.55 -0.26 22.79
N PHE A 13 -45.92 1.01 22.54
CA PHE A 13 -45.24 1.86 21.54
C PHE A 13 -43.81 2.17 21.92
N TYR A 14 -43.55 2.46 23.20
CA TYR A 14 -42.18 2.68 23.71
C TYR A 14 -41.33 1.41 23.65
N PHE A 15 -41.91 0.26 23.94
CA PHE A 15 -41.24 -1.05 23.80
C PHE A 15 -40.92 -1.38 22.34
N LEU A 16 -41.81 -1.05 21.41
CA LEU A 16 -41.60 -1.24 19.96
C LEU A 16 -40.49 -0.31 19.43
N LEU A 17 -40.37 0.90 19.97
CA LEU A 17 -39.29 1.83 19.60
C LEU A 17 -37.90 1.34 20.07
N PHE A 18 -37.86 0.62 21.20
CA PHE A 18 -36.65 0.05 21.77
C PHE A 18 -36.20 -1.26 21.08
N LEU A 19 -37.14 -1.93 20.38
CA LEU A 19 -36.86 -3.14 19.63
C LEU A 19 -36.37 -2.91 18.21
N CYS A 20 -36.21 -1.64 17.77
CA CYS A 20 -35.61 -1.35 16.47
C CYS A 20 -34.10 -1.51 16.59
N PRO A 21 -33.50 -2.69 16.34
CA PRO A 21 -32.06 -2.80 16.25
C PRO A 21 -31.66 -1.96 15.06
N SER A 22 -30.99 -0.85 15.32
CA SER A 22 -30.28 -0.10 14.29
C SER A 22 -29.25 -1.05 13.69
N ILE A 23 -29.62 -1.71 12.60
CA ILE A 23 -28.67 -2.44 11.77
C ILE A 23 -27.77 -1.36 11.14
N LEU A 24 -26.83 -0.85 11.94
CA LEU A 24 -25.71 -0.08 11.42
C LEU A 24 -24.84 -1.08 10.63
N SER A 25 -25.17 -1.28 9.37
CA SER A 25 -24.25 -1.94 8.44
C SER A 25 -23.03 -1.04 8.31
N ALA A 26 -22.03 -1.27 9.15
CA ALA A 26 -20.70 -0.73 8.95
C ALA A 26 -20.20 -1.29 7.62
N GLN A 27 -20.17 -0.47 6.59
CA GLN A 27 -19.65 -0.82 5.28
C GLN A 27 -18.14 -1.02 5.43
N GLN A 28 -17.73 -2.26 5.58
CA GLN A 28 -16.31 -2.62 5.77
C GLN A 28 -15.57 -2.37 4.46
N SER A 29 -14.57 -1.48 4.51
CA SER A 29 -13.70 -1.24 3.36
C SER A 29 -12.87 -2.51 3.10
N LYS A 30 -12.83 -2.93 1.84
CA LYS A 30 -11.96 -4.01 1.37
C LYS A 30 -10.59 -3.49 0.92
N ILE A 31 -10.39 -2.17 0.93
CA ILE A 31 -9.13 -1.51 0.55
C ILE A 31 -8.25 -1.41 1.78
N MET A 32 -7.02 -1.92 1.68
CA MET A 32 -6.02 -1.88 2.74
C MET A 32 -4.68 -1.40 2.17
N VAL A 33 -3.99 -0.52 2.90
CA VAL A 33 -2.60 -0.17 2.60
C VAL A 33 -1.69 -1.20 3.25
N THR A 34 -0.93 -1.91 2.44
CA THR A 34 0.01 -2.94 2.91
C THR A 34 1.36 -2.35 3.27
N SER A 35 1.83 -1.38 2.49
CA SER A 35 3.09 -0.70 2.75
C SER A 35 3.05 0.74 2.27
N PHE A 36 3.85 1.58 2.93
CA PHE A 36 4.11 2.95 2.52
C PHE A 36 5.60 3.24 2.77
N ASN A 37 6.35 3.47 1.70
CA ASN A 37 7.80 3.60 1.77
C ASN A 37 8.30 4.81 0.99
N ARG A 38 9.27 5.51 1.54
CA ARG A 38 9.99 6.56 0.84
C ARG A 38 11.00 5.95 -0.13
N MET A 39 11.01 6.40 -1.37
CA MET A 39 11.89 5.93 -2.44
C MET A 39 13.07 6.89 -2.60
N GLU A 40 14.13 6.69 -1.81
CA GLU A 40 15.26 7.62 -1.70
C GLU A 40 15.98 7.89 -3.03
N ASN A 41 16.11 6.85 -3.86
CA ASN A 41 16.84 6.93 -5.13
C ASN A 41 15.96 7.28 -6.34
N ASP A 42 14.65 7.39 -6.14
CA ASP A 42 13.73 7.73 -7.23
C ASP A 42 13.70 9.23 -7.47
N ILE A 43 14.14 9.63 -8.65
CA ILE A 43 14.23 11.05 -9.06
C ILE A 43 13.01 11.51 -9.85
N THR A 44 11.98 10.67 -10.00
CA THR A 44 10.83 10.93 -10.87
C THR A 44 10.12 12.23 -10.50
N ALA A 45 9.85 12.47 -9.23
CA ALA A 45 9.15 13.67 -8.77
C ALA A 45 9.92 14.96 -9.02
N ARG A 46 11.26 14.92 -9.05
CA ARG A 46 12.09 16.12 -9.19
C ARG A 46 12.61 16.35 -10.61
N ILE A 47 12.81 15.32 -11.42
CA ILE A 47 13.48 15.43 -12.72
C ILE A 47 12.61 14.91 -13.85
N THR A 48 12.13 13.67 -13.76
CA THR A 48 11.50 12.99 -14.91
C THR A 48 10.08 13.50 -15.16
N ALA A 49 9.29 13.67 -14.11
CA ALA A 49 7.90 14.11 -14.21
C ALA A 49 7.53 15.07 -13.06
N PRO A 50 8.20 16.23 -12.93
CA PRO A 50 7.89 17.16 -11.87
C PRO A 50 6.54 17.85 -12.09
N LYS A 51 5.75 17.95 -11.02
CA LYS A 51 4.55 18.80 -10.98
C LYS A 51 4.75 19.88 -9.91
N ARG A 52 4.17 21.04 -10.12
CA ARG A 52 4.24 22.15 -9.18
C ARG A 52 2.86 22.44 -8.61
N ASP A 53 2.84 22.76 -7.34
CA ASP A 53 1.65 23.22 -6.65
C ASP A 53 1.33 24.70 -6.97
N GLN A 54 0.30 25.25 -6.33
CA GLN A 54 -0.13 26.64 -6.52
C GLN A 54 0.91 27.65 -6.05
N ASN A 55 1.84 27.24 -5.17
CA ASN A 55 2.94 28.07 -4.66
C ASN A 55 4.20 27.98 -5.54
N GLY A 56 4.16 27.15 -6.60
CA GLY A 56 5.30 26.89 -7.46
C GLY A 56 6.31 25.89 -6.89
N GLU A 57 6.05 25.28 -5.71
CA GLU A 57 6.90 24.25 -5.16
C GLU A 57 6.71 22.92 -5.89
N ILE A 58 7.78 22.13 -6.01
CA ILE A 58 7.70 20.81 -6.62
C ILE A 58 6.96 19.86 -5.64
N CYS A 59 5.89 19.24 -6.11
CA CYS A 59 5.10 18.29 -5.35
C CYS A 59 5.87 17.01 -5.03
N ALA A 60 5.42 16.30 -4.00
CA ALA A 60 5.73 14.91 -3.81
C ALA A 60 4.90 14.06 -4.79
N LEU A 61 5.44 12.93 -5.18
CA LEU A 61 4.75 11.90 -5.95
C LEU A 61 4.47 10.70 -5.06
N ILE A 62 3.20 10.34 -4.93
CA ILE A 62 2.79 9.08 -4.31
C ILE A 62 2.43 8.11 -5.43
N ARG A 63 3.23 7.07 -5.60
CA ARG A 63 2.97 5.97 -6.54
C ARG A 63 2.13 4.92 -5.84
N ILE A 64 0.87 4.84 -6.20
CA ILE A 64 -0.09 3.90 -5.62
C ILE A 64 -0.10 2.66 -6.49
N VAL A 65 0.57 1.60 -6.04
CA VAL A 65 0.62 0.30 -6.72
C VAL A 65 -0.67 -0.44 -6.44
N THR A 66 -1.40 -0.77 -7.50
CA THR A 66 -2.70 -1.42 -7.40
C THR A 66 -3.10 -2.07 -8.73
N ASN A 67 -3.84 -3.15 -8.67
CA ASN A 67 -4.48 -3.76 -9.83
C ASN A 67 -5.88 -3.18 -10.10
N GLU A 68 -6.41 -2.39 -9.16
CA GLU A 68 -7.74 -1.83 -9.27
C GLU A 68 -7.77 -0.61 -10.17
N LYS A 69 -8.86 -0.51 -10.94
CA LYS A 69 -9.17 0.64 -11.78
C LYS A 69 -10.20 1.51 -11.07
N ASP A 70 -10.39 2.71 -11.56
CA ASP A 70 -11.47 3.62 -11.12
C ASP A 70 -11.42 4.02 -9.63
N LEU A 71 -10.22 3.97 -9.04
CA LEU A 71 -9.99 4.51 -7.71
C LEU A 71 -10.21 6.04 -7.73
N MET A 72 -10.93 6.55 -6.78
CA MET A 72 -11.07 7.99 -6.51
C MET A 72 -10.29 8.34 -5.26
N PHE A 73 -9.76 9.57 -5.22
CA PHE A 73 -8.93 10.04 -4.11
C PHE A 73 -9.49 11.34 -3.56
N GLU A 74 -9.72 11.36 -2.25
CA GLU A 74 -10.06 12.59 -1.52
C GLU A 74 -8.82 13.04 -0.70
N PRO A 75 -8.25 14.19 -1.03
CA PRO A 75 -7.10 14.72 -0.31
C PRO A 75 -7.46 15.30 1.05
N ASP A 76 -6.45 15.76 1.75
CA ASP A 76 -6.62 16.67 2.87
C ASP A 76 -6.84 18.13 2.38
N ALA A 77 -6.72 19.09 3.31
CA ALA A 77 -6.92 20.51 3.01
C ALA A 77 -5.94 21.08 1.98
N LEU A 78 -4.79 20.42 1.73
CA LEU A 78 -3.79 20.88 0.77
C LEU A 78 -4.11 20.47 -0.67
N GLY A 79 -5.01 19.53 -0.85
CA GLY A 79 -5.46 19.07 -2.16
C GLY A 79 -4.51 18.07 -2.84
N ILE A 80 -4.91 17.68 -4.05
CA ILE A 80 -4.11 16.92 -5.01
C ILE A 80 -3.83 17.83 -6.18
N THR A 81 -2.55 17.97 -6.53
CA THR A 81 -2.13 18.85 -7.64
C THR A 81 -2.39 18.20 -9.00
N ALA A 82 -2.07 16.92 -9.13
CA ALA A 82 -2.29 16.16 -10.36
C ALA A 82 -2.46 14.68 -10.05
N ARG A 83 -3.12 13.99 -10.98
CA ARG A 83 -3.28 12.54 -10.97
C ARG A 83 -3.01 11.99 -12.36
N GLU A 84 -2.27 10.89 -12.44
CA GLU A 84 -1.99 10.18 -13.70
C GLU A 84 -2.19 8.68 -13.49
N ASN A 85 -2.97 8.04 -14.36
CA ASN A 85 -3.13 6.59 -14.35
C ASN A 85 -2.03 5.97 -15.20
N LYS A 86 -1.31 5.00 -14.64
CA LYS A 86 -0.29 4.19 -15.31
C LYS A 86 -0.71 2.72 -15.27
N THR A 87 0.02 1.87 -15.97
CA THR A 87 -0.24 0.43 -15.93
C THR A 87 0.21 -0.15 -14.60
N GLY A 88 -0.73 -0.64 -13.79
CA GLY A 88 -0.45 -1.24 -12.48
C GLY A 88 -0.21 -0.24 -11.36
N GLU A 89 -0.32 1.07 -11.62
CA GLU A 89 -0.13 2.10 -10.60
C GLU A 89 -0.91 3.39 -10.92
N VAL A 90 -1.21 4.14 -9.89
CA VAL A 90 -1.76 5.50 -10.02
C VAL A 90 -0.79 6.48 -9.38
N TRP A 91 -0.40 7.49 -10.12
CA TRP A 91 0.46 8.57 -9.66
C TRP A 91 -0.37 9.71 -9.13
N VAL A 92 -0.17 10.04 -7.86
CA VAL A 92 -0.86 11.13 -7.18
C VAL A 92 0.16 12.15 -6.70
N TYR A 93 0.05 13.38 -7.20
CA TYR A 93 0.94 14.47 -6.83
C TYR A 93 0.29 15.29 -5.72
N VAL A 94 0.97 15.38 -4.60
CA VAL A 94 0.50 16.12 -3.42
C VAL A 94 1.48 17.20 -3.01
N PRO A 95 1.02 18.33 -2.47
CA PRO A 95 1.88 19.35 -1.92
C PRO A 95 2.68 18.85 -0.72
N ARG A 96 3.81 19.51 -0.46
CA ARG A 96 4.58 19.29 0.76
C ARG A 96 3.70 19.44 2.00
N GLY A 97 3.85 18.53 2.95
CA GLY A 97 3.12 18.56 4.22
C GLY A 97 1.71 17.99 4.16
N ALA A 98 1.31 17.38 3.04
CA ALA A 98 0.08 16.57 2.99
C ALA A 98 0.14 15.49 4.06
N ARG A 99 -0.99 15.25 4.76
CA ARG A 99 -1.00 14.38 5.95
C ARG A 99 -1.81 13.12 5.77
N ARG A 100 -2.83 13.16 4.91
CA ARG A 100 -3.77 12.05 4.76
C ARG A 100 -4.37 12.02 3.35
N ILE A 101 -4.90 10.87 3.02
CA ILE A 101 -5.68 10.64 1.81
C ILE A 101 -6.82 9.67 2.14
N SER A 102 -7.97 9.84 1.50
CA SER A 102 -9.00 8.80 1.47
C SER A 102 -9.04 8.22 0.07
N ILE A 103 -9.24 6.92 0.00
CA ILE A 103 -9.30 6.16 -1.25
C ILE A 103 -10.67 5.51 -1.36
N LEU A 104 -11.36 5.81 -2.45
CA LEU A 104 -12.71 5.36 -2.70
C LEU A 104 -12.74 4.46 -3.93
N HIS A 105 -13.53 3.42 -3.87
CA HIS A 105 -13.84 2.57 -5.00
C HIS A 105 -15.28 2.05 -4.89
N ASP A 106 -16.03 2.07 -5.98
CA ASP A 106 -17.48 1.79 -5.98
C ASP A 106 -17.82 0.41 -5.41
N LYS A 107 -16.99 -0.60 -5.68
CA LYS A 107 -17.25 -2.00 -5.24
C LYS A 107 -16.51 -2.38 -3.96
N LEU A 108 -15.35 -1.77 -3.69
CA LEU A 108 -14.49 -2.14 -2.57
C LEU A 108 -14.72 -1.28 -1.34
N GLY A 109 -15.55 -0.23 -1.47
CA GLY A 109 -15.85 0.69 -0.39
C GLY A 109 -14.81 1.80 -0.26
N ILE A 110 -14.62 2.29 0.96
CA ILE A 110 -13.87 3.52 1.22
C ILE A 110 -12.84 3.29 2.32
N LEU A 111 -11.58 3.52 2.01
CA LEU A 111 -10.53 3.68 3.01
C LEU A 111 -10.48 5.16 3.39
N ARG A 112 -11.04 5.51 4.56
CA ARG A 112 -11.11 6.91 5.02
C ARG A 112 -9.87 7.30 5.79
N ASN A 113 -9.41 8.54 5.54
CA ASN A 113 -8.40 9.21 6.36
C ASN A 113 -7.15 8.36 6.63
N TYR A 114 -6.58 7.75 5.61
CA TYR A 114 -5.28 7.12 5.75
C TYR A 114 -4.23 8.20 6.00
N PHE A 115 -3.65 8.19 7.20
CA PHE A 115 -2.56 9.10 7.56
C PHE A 115 -1.25 8.53 7.06
N TYR A 116 -0.47 9.38 6.38
CA TYR A 116 0.87 8.98 5.96
C TYR A 116 1.75 8.76 7.19
N PRO A 117 2.50 7.64 7.27
CA PRO A 117 3.41 7.39 8.38
C PRO A 117 4.58 8.36 8.40
N ASP A 118 4.98 8.87 7.23
CA ASP A 118 6.07 9.81 7.06
C ASP A 118 5.57 11.22 6.74
N ILE A 119 6.41 12.23 7.05
CA ILE A 119 6.17 13.60 6.63
C ILE A 119 6.41 13.69 5.12
N ILE A 120 5.41 14.12 4.37
CA ILE A 120 5.52 14.30 2.92
C ILE A 120 6.42 15.49 2.62
N GLU A 121 7.57 15.22 2.02
CA GLU A 121 8.55 16.22 1.59
C GLU A 121 8.42 16.53 0.10
N LYS A 122 8.76 17.77 -0.28
CA LYS A 122 8.74 18.17 -1.69
C LYS A 122 9.74 17.36 -2.53
N ALA A 123 9.44 17.22 -3.82
CA ALA A 123 10.32 16.59 -4.80
C ALA A 123 10.77 15.16 -4.42
N THR A 124 9.96 14.46 -3.64
CA THR A 124 10.24 13.10 -3.12
C THR A 124 9.19 12.13 -3.65
N VAL A 125 9.61 10.89 -3.90
CA VAL A 125 8.72 9.81 -4.33
C VAL A 125 8.43 8.90 -3.14
N TYR A 126 7.16 8.54 -2.99
CA TYR A 126 6.69 7.55 -2.03
C TYR A 126 5.95 6.44 -2.79
N GLU A 127 6.14 5.21 -2.36
CA GLU A 127 5.41 4.06 -2.88
C GLU A 127 4.38 3.61 -1.84
N MET A 128 3.13 3.50 -2.26
CA MET A 128 2.02 2.99 -1.48
C MET A 128 1.49 1.74 -2.16
N VAL A 129 1.51 0.60 -1.49
CA VAL A 129 0.95 -0.64 -2.02
C VAL A 129 -0.43 -0.86 -1.44
N LEU A 130 -1.43 -0.94 -2.31
CA LEU A 130 -2.80 -1.29 -1.95
C LEU A 130 -3.02 -2.79 -2.14
N ASN A 131 -3.67 -3.40 -1.16
CA ASN A 131 -4.21 -4.74 -1.26
C ASN A 131 -5.73 -4.67 -1.14
N THR A 132 -6.41 -5.51 -1.89
CA THR A 132 -7.86 -5.66 -1.83
C THR A 132 -8.21 -7.07 -1.40
N SER A 133 -9.28 -7.23 -0.62
CA SER A 133 -9.66 -8.56 -0.12
C SER A 133 -9.98 -9.56 -1.24
N ASP A 134 -10.25 -9.06 -2.44
CA ASP A 134 -10.49 -9.91 -3.62
C ASP A 134 -9.18 -10.50 -4.17
N ASP A 135 -8.02 -9.87 -3.95
CA ASP A 135 -6.69 -10.40 -4.32
C ASP A 135 -6.25 -11.57 -3.43
N GLN A 136 -6.77 -11.70 -2.22
CA GLN A 136 -6.43 -12.82 -1.33
C GLN A 136 -7.02 -14.16 -1.81
N ASN A 137 -7.99 -14.12 -2.71
CA ASN A 137 -8.61 -15.33 -3.29
C ASN A 137 -7.99 -15.73 -4.64
N LYS A 138 -7.04 -14.96 -5.15
CA LYS A 138 -6.26 -15.34 -6.31
C LYS A 138 -5.10 -16.21 -5.81
N PRO A 139 -5.00 -17.49 -6.24
CA PRO A 139 -3.86 -18.29 -5.86
C PRO A 139 -2.61 -17.50 -6.27
N VAL A 140 -1.78 -17.19 -5.27
CA VAL A 140 -0.44 -16.69 -5.51
C VAL A 140 0.17 -17.73 -6.42
N ALA A 141 0.33 -17.41 -7.72
CA ALA A 141 1.18 -18.18 -8.58
C ALA A 141 2.52 -18.17 -7.85
N GLU A 142 2.84 -19.28 -7.21
CA GLU A 142 4.14 -19.52 -6.64
C GLU A 142 5.14 -19.15 -7.72
N SER A 143 5.66 -17.94 -7.62
CA SER A 143 6.90 -17.59 -8.24
C SER A 143 7.87 -18.63 -7.70
N ASN A 144 8.16 -19.65 -8.51
CA ASN A 144 9.16 -20.65 -8.27
C ASN A 144 10.48 -19.95 -7.94
N MET A 145 10.64 -19.50 -6.71
CA MET A 145 11.93 -19.45 -6.09
C MET A 145 12.32 -20.91 -5.81
N GLN A 146 12.72 -21.60 -6.88
CA GLN A 146 13.67 -22.68 -6.71
C GLN A 146 14.89 -22.04 -6.05
N PHE A 147 14.92 -22.10 -4.73
CA PHE A 147 16.17 -22.07 -4.00
C PHE A 147 17.00 -23.21 -4.60
N LEU A 148 17.90 -22.85 -5.51
CA LEU A 148 19.05 -23.66 -5.82
C LEU A 148 19.77 -23.85 -4.49
N VAL A 149 19.43 -24.94 -3.82
CA VAL A 149 20.26 -25.49 -2.76
C VAL A 149 21.55 -25.87 -3.45
N VAL A 150 22.49 -24.95 -3.50
CA VAL A 150 23.88 -25.23 -3.83
C VAL A 150 24.35 -26.11 -2.68
N ARG A 151 24.29 -27.43 -2.90
CA ARG A 151 25.00 -28.40 -2.07
C ARG A 151 26.47 -27.99 -2.11
N PRO A 152 27.10 -27.70 -0.96
CA PRO A 152 28.55 -27.55 -0.97
C PRO A 152 29.13 -28.91 -1.34
N GLU A 153 29.73 -29.01 -2.50
CA GLU A 153 30.57 -30.11 -2.89
C GLU A 153 31.72 -30.21 -1.86
N PRO A 154 31.99 -31.39 -1.33
CA PRO A 154 33.16 -31.56 -0.46
C PRO A 154 34.41 -31.24 -1.28
N PHE A 155 35.18 -30.28 -0.80
CA PHE A 155 36.49 -29.94 -1.35
C PHE A 155 37.33 -31.23 -1.44
N ALA A 156 37.47 -31.76 -2.65
CA ALA A 156 38.47 -32.76 -2.93
C ALA A 156 39.85 -32.13 -2.67
N ALA A 157 40.52 -32.62 -1.66
CA ALA A 157 41.88 -32.25 -1.35
C ALA A 157 42.78 -32.56 -2.57
N CYS A 158 43.20 -31.51 -3.24
CA CYS A 158 44.18 -31.62 -4.31
C CYS A 158 45.54 -31.84 -3.65
N SER A 159 45.91 -33.10 -3.42
CA SER A 159 47.27 -33.50 -3.08
C SER A 159 48.14 -33.38 -4.33
N ALA A 160 48.82 -32.27 -4.45
CA ALA A 160 49.88 -32.12 -5.45
C ALA A 160 51.06 -32.98 -5.06
N PRO A 161 51.64 -33.80 -5.95
CA PRO A 161 52.85 -34.52 -5.69
C PRO A 161 54.04 -33.53 -5.67
N VAL A 162 54.75 -33.55 -4.56
CA VAL A 162 56.03 -32.89 -4.39
C VAL A 162 57.03 -33.53 -5.37
N ARG A 163 57.40 -32.80 -6.39
CA ARG A 163 58.45 -33.19 -7.32
C ARG A 163 59.77 -32.78 -6.71
N ASP A 164 60.44 -33.73 -6.11
CA ASP A 164 61.86 -33.69 -5.73
C ASP A 164 62.71 -33.49 -7.00
N GLN A 165 63.44 -32.36 -7.10
CA GLN A 165 64.54 -32.15 -8.05
C GLN A 165 65.77 -31.77 -7.26
N SER A 166 66.29 -32.76 -6.60
CA SER A 166 67.70 -32.75 -6.29
C SER A 166 68.52 -33.36 -7.48
N ARG A 167 69.58 -32.70 -7.83
CA ARG A 167 70.71 -33.07 -8.69
C ARG A 167 70.69 -32.52 -10.10
N HIS A 168 71.46 -31.48 -10.31
CA HIS A 168 72.59 -31.61 -11.19
C HIS A 168 73.70 -30.63 -10.81
N ARG A 169 74.79 -31.28 -10.40
CA ARG A 169 76.15 -30.82 -10.17
C ARG A 169 76.88 -30.82 -11.52
N ILE A 170 77.98 -30.02 -11.62
CA ILE A 170 79.17 -30.13 -12.53
C ILE A 170 79.00 -29.20 -13.78
N ARG A 171 79.93 -28.29 -14.08
CA ARG A 171 81.37 -28.03 -13.90
C ARG A 171 81.67 -26.57 -14.19
#